data_d13e823cdd940e185ad9030c55834d84
#
_entry.id   d13e823cdd940e185ad9030c55834d84
#
_cell.length_a   1.000
_cell.length_b   1.000
_cell.length_c   1.000
_cell.angle_alpha   90.00
_cell.angle_beta   90.00
_cell.angle_gamma   90.00
#
_symmetry.space_group_name_H-M   'P 1'
#
loop_
_entity.id
_entity.type
_entity.pdbx_description
1 polymer ?
#
loop_
_entity_poly.entity_id
_entity_poly.type
_entity_poly.pdbx_seq_one_letter_code
_entity_poly.pdbx_strand_id
1 'polypeptide(L)'
;MTKRLCLGSAVILLLTSGLLANGLNLNGFGGRATAMGGAYVGLADDFTAVFWNPAGLALIQKPTFGLTGHFLIPTNDYTLSTFTMETNAKVYPSGLVGYFQPIGDRVVVGVGAYTLSGLGADWNNTGLESVLIYPTPASAFTPPVEAYRWKSMIGSITIAPSIAVKITDQILFGATFNINYGFFKIDQWGEYQIIAKPAMLFNRGQRAMDLKGWGYGATFGLLVKPTDWISLGLTYRLQSTAKLKGTVSFSNLNSVLGLPNDSDATTSVKSPTWLAGGIAVEPMKNLTVTFDLQWTNWKKLDSLTISLLDPAWNAAGVTESSLDLNWVNRLQIRLGFEYKMGDFALRAGYYNDPAPAPDTTMNILIPSFTFNSVALGLGYAKGGLHLDLGVEYLVGQKRTITDTEAMMPGIYTMHMPVPFFSLSYAF
;
A
#
# COMPACT_ATOMS: atom_id res chain seq x y z
N MET A 1 23.34 -42.34 8.61
CA MET A 1 23.53 -40.86 8.71
C MET A 1 23.83 -40.28 7.34
N THR A 2 22.98 -40.44 6.31
CA THR A 2 23.28 -39.97 4.94
C THR A 2 22.02 -39.74 4.11
N LYS A 3 21.00 -39.00 4.67
CA LYS A 3 19.78 -38.59 3.91
C LYS A 3 19.32 -37.15 4.18
N ARG A 4 20.18 -36.29 4.74
CA ARG A 4 19.81 -34.87 5.04
C ARG A 4 20.54 -33.82 4.20
N LEU A 5 21.28 -34.18 3.15
CA LEU A 5 22.09 -33.22 2.37
C LEU A 5 21.51 -32.83 1.00
N CYS A 6 20.37 -33.35 0.56
CA CYS A 6 19.83 -33.05 -0.78
C CYS A 6 18.76 -31.95 -0.84
N LEU A 7 18.33 -31.36 0.28
CA LEU A 7 17.35 -30.27 0.27
C LEU A 7 17.95 -28.84 0.17
N GLY A 8 19.27 -28.73 0.39
CA GLY A 8 19.94 -27.42 0.39
C GLY A 8 20.22 -26.81 -0.98
N SER A 9 20.22 -27.62 -2.04
CA SER A 9 20.65 -27.15 -3.38
C SER A 9 19.51 -26.71 -4.31
N ALA A 10 18.25 -26.94 -3.94
CA ALA A 10 17.10 -26.59 -4.79
C ALA A 10 16.58 -25.15 -4.59
N VAL A 11 16.99 -24.45 -3.53
CA VAL A 11 16.48 -23.10 -3.19
C VAL A 11 17.24 -21.98 -3.90
N ILE A 12 18.43 -22.24 -4.45
CA ILE A 12 19.30 -21.18 -5.03
C ILE A 12 18.98 -20.86 -6.51
N LEU A 13 18.19 -21.66 -7.20
CA LEU A 13 17.97 -21.51 -8.66
C LEU A 13 16.71 -20.75 -9.08
N LEU A 14 15.96 -20.13 -8.16
CA LEU A 14 14.73 -19.37 -8.48
C LEU A 14 14.86 -17.83 -8.42
N LEU A 15 16.08 -17.29 -8.32
CA LEU A 15 16.31 -15.86 -8.08
C LEU A 15 16.57 -15.02 -9.35
N THR A 16 16.26 -15.50 -10.55
CA THR A 16 16.56 -14.74 -11.79
C THR A 16 15.38 -14.43 -12.69
N SER A 17 14.16 -14.28 -12.15
CA SER A 17 13.03 -13.74 -12.93
C SER A 17 12.62 -12.36 -12.40
N GLY A 18 12.56 -11.37 -13.28
CA GLY A 18 12.30 -9.95 -13.03
C GLY A 18 11.10 -9.70 -12.10
N LEU A 19 11.35 -8.95 -11.08
CA LEU A 19 10.57 -8.81 -9.86
C LEU A 19 10.04 -7.38 -9.73
N LEU A 20 8.85 -7.18 -9.34
CA LEU A 20 8.03 -5.97 -9.51
C LEU A 20 7.07 -5.64 -8.30
N ALA A 21 6.84 -4.42 -7.80
CA ALA A 21 6.20 -3.96 -6.51
C ALA A 21 4.64 -3.84 -6.36
N ASN A 22 4.09 -3.68 -5.12
CA ASN A 22 2.69 -3.94 -4.72
C ASN A 22 1.73 -2.72 -4.74
N GLY A 23 1.86 -1.82 -5.67
CA GLY A 23 0.84 -0.78 -5.92
C GLY A 23 0.49 0.09 -4.71
N LEU A 24 -0.80 0.12 -4.33
CA LEU A 24 -1.33 0.98 -3.25
C LEU A 24 -1.24 0.34 -1.86
N ASN A 25 -1.02 -0.98 -1.74
CA ASN A 25 -1.04 -1.65 -0.45
C ASN A 25 0.19 -1.29 0.39
N LEU A 26 -0.03 -1.03 1.68
CA LEU A 26 1.06 -0.99 2.65
C LEU A 26 1.56 -2.41 2.95
N ASN A 27 2.86 -2.53 3.25
CA ASN A 27 3.54 -3.82 3.31
C ASN A 27 3.24 -4.64 4.57
N GLY A 28 2.53 -4.06 5.53
CA GLY A 28 2.02 -4.76 6.70
C GLY A 28 2.10 -3.96 7.99
N PHE A 29 1.63 -4.57 9.07
CA PHE A 29 1.55 -3.97 10.40
C PHE A 29 2.00 -4.93 11.48
N GLY A 30 2.48 -4.34 12.58
CA GLY A 30 2.98 -5.07 13.74
C GLY A 30 4.49 -5.07 13.79
N GLY A 31 5.08 -4.65 14.91
CA GLY A 31 6.53 -4.61 15.05
C GLY A 31 7.16 -5.97 14.86
N ARG A 32 6.56 -7.03 15.43
CA ARG A 32 7.01 -8.41 15.24
C ARG A 32 6.86 -8.87 13.79
N ALA A 33 5.67 -8.67 13.19
CA ALA A 33 5.39 -9.10 11.83
C ALA A 33 6.29 -8.37 10.82
N THR A 34 6.42 -7.04 10.92
CA THR A 34 7.26 -6.22 10.04
C THR A 34 8.73 -6.59 10.17
N ALA A 35 9.24 -6.80 11.40
CA ALA A 35 10.62 -7.24 11.63
C ALA A 35 10.90 -8.61 10.99
N MET A 36 9.87 -9.46 10.81
CA MET A 36 9.94 -10.74 10.11
C MET A 36 9.59 -10.60 8.62
N GLY A 37 9.76 -9.42 8.01
CA GLY A 37 9.48 -9.17 6.59
C GLY A 37 8.01 -9.33 6.20
N GLY A 38 7.08 -9.32 7.16
CA GLY A 38 5.66 -9.58 6.93
C GLY A 38 5.36 -11.00 6.42
N ALA A 39 6.25 -11.96 6.64
CA ALA A 39 5.97 -13.39 6.47
C ALA A 39 5.20 -13.90 7.70
N TYR A 40 3.92 -13.53 7.79
CA TYR A 40 3.17 -13.66 9.04
C TYR A 40 1.84 -14.38 8.89
N VAL A 41 1.41 -14.74 7.68
CA VAL A 41 0.14 -15.41 7.41
C VAL A 41 0.07 -16.80 8.05
N GLY A 42 1.20 -17.54 8.07
CA GLY A 42 1.31 -18.85 8.71
C GLY A 42 1.53 -18.77 10.22
N LEU A 43 1.97 -17.63 10.77
CA LEU A 43 2.25 -17.44 12.19
C LEU A 43 1.09 -16.74 12.92
N ALA A 44 0.77 -15.52 12.56
CA ALA A 44 -0.35 -14.64 12.94
C ALA A 44 -0.92 -14.86 14.36
N ASP A 45 -0.04 -14.93 15.39
CA ASP A 45 -0.41 -15.33 16.75
C ASP A 45 -0.53 -14.16 17.74
N ASP A 46 -0.64 -12.92 17.24
CA ASP A 46 -0.83 -11.72 18.04
C ASP A 46 -2.03 -10.86 17.53
N PHE A 47 -2.24 -9.68 18.12
CA PHE A 47 -3.35 -8.78 17.78
C PHE A 47 -3.31 -8.30 16.32
N THR A 48 -2.15 -8.32 15.64
CA THR A 48 -2.02 -7.92 14.23
C THR A 48 -2.54 -8.98 13.25
N ALA A 49 -2.93 -10.16 13.76
CA ALA A 49 -3.64 -11.19 13.01
C ALA A 49 -4.92 -10.65 12.33
N VAL A 50 -5.55 -9.60 12.87
CA VAL A 50 -6.69 -8.91 12.24
C VAL A 50 -6.37 -8.44 10.81
N PHE A 51 -5.11 -8.10 10.52
CA PHE A 51 -4.62 -7.72 9.21
C PHE A 51 -4.10 -8.92 8.41
N TRP A 52 -3.25 -9.77 9.03
CA TRP A 52 -2.50 -10.82 8.35
C TRP A 52 -3.32 -12.08 8.09
N ASN A 53 -3.92 -12.63 9.14
CA ASN A 53 -4.74 -13.84 9.10
C ASN A 53 -5.70 -13.85 10.31
N PRO A 54 -6.97 -13.46 10.14
CA PRO A 54 -7.89 -13.33 11.26
C PRO A 54 -8.14 -14.62 12.05
N ALA A 55 -7.80 -15.80 11.48
CA ALA A 55 -7.87 -17.06 12.23
C ALA A 55 -6.95 -17.07 13.45
N GLY A 56 -5.80 -16.40 13.35
CA GLY A 56 -4.82 -16.31 14.43
C GLY A 56 -5.33 -15.58 15.67
N LEU A 57 -6.35 -14.73 15.55
CA LEU A 57 -6.99 -14.11 16.72
C LEU A 57 -7.54 -15.14 17.71
N ALA A 58 -7.92 -16.36 17.23
CA ALA A 58 -8.38 -17.44 18.11
C ALA A 58 -7.29 -17.99 19.06
N LEU A 59 -6.03 -17.57 18.88
CA LEU A 59 -4.92 -17.90 19.79
C LEU A 59 -4.82 -16.93 20.97
N ILE A 60 -5.54 -15.83 20.96
CA ILE A 60 -5.59 -14.84 22.04
C ILE A 60 -6.37 -15.44 23.22
N GLN A 61 -5.70 -15.63 24.34
CA GLN A 61 -6.26 -16.29 25.53
C GLN A 61 -6.77 -15.31 26.60
N LYS A 62 -6.35 -14.06 26.54
CA LYS A 62 -6.72 -12.99 27.50
C LYS A 62 -7.16 -11.74 26.74
N PRO A 63 -7.99 -10.88 27.33
CA PRO A 63 -8.31 -9.58 26.73
C PRO A 63 -7.02 -8.88 26.35
N THR A 64 -6.88 -8.50 25.07
CA THR A 64 -5.63 -7.94 24.54
C THR A 64 -5.91 -6.62 23.82
N PHE A 65 -5.20 -5.58 24.24
CA PHE A 65 -5.08 -4.33 23.51
C PHE A 65 -3.73 -4.26 22.81
N GLY A 66 -3.70 -3.74 21.59
CA GLY A 66 -2.46 -3.54 20.85
C GLY A 66 -2.48 -2.29 19.99
N LEU A 67 -1.32 -1.68 19.87
CA LEU A 67 -1.04 -0.51 19.04
C LEU A 67 0.28 -0.69 18.32
N THR A 68 0.34 -0.33 17.05
CA THR A 68 1.58 -0.27 16.28
C THR A 68 1.64 1.00 15.45
N GLY A 69 2.82 1.57 15.31
CA GLY A 69 3.10 2.73 14.47
C GLY A 69 4.26 2.44 13.50
N HIS A 70 4.09 2.88 12.26
CA HIS A 70 5.08 2.82 11.20
C HIS A 70 5.22 4.21 10.60
N PHE A 71 6.44 4.67 10.39
CA PHE A 71 6.73 6.00 9.87
C PHE A 71 7.45 5.86 8.53
N LEU A 72 6.68 5.95 7.44
CA LEU A 72 7.21 5.84 6.09
C LEU A 72 7.88 7.16 5.70
N ILE A 73 9.15 7.09 5.28
CA ILE A 73 9.96 8.26 4.91
C ILE A 73 10.47 8.06 3.47
N PRO A 74 9.60 8.19 2.45
CA PRO A 74 10.02 7.99 1.06
C PRO A 74 10.89 9.14 0.56
N THR A 75 11.93 8.79 -0.20
CA THR A 75 12.72 9.70 -1.01
C THR A 75 12.69 9.21 -2.44
N ASN A 76 12.14 10.02 -3.35
CA ASN A 76 12.04 9.70 -4.77
C ASN A 76 12.80 10.74 -5.59
N ASP A 77 13.51 10.26 -6.62
CA ASP A 77 14.07 11.12 -7.66
C ASP A 77 13.42 10.79 -8.99
N TYR A 78 13.23 11.80 -9.80
CA TYR A 78 12.83 11.69 -11.20
C TYR A 78 13.77 12.51 -12.06
N THR A 79 14.32 11.90 -13.12
CA THR A 79 15.21 12.56 -14.06
C THR A 79 14.69 12.39 -15.49
N LEU A 80 14.51 13.50 -16.18
CA LEU A 80 14.19 13.55 -17.61
C LEU A 80 15.26 14.36 -18.33
N SER A 81 16.03 13.72 -19.20
CA SER A 81 17.21 14.34 -19.87
C SER A 81 18.21 14.90 -18.82
N THR A 82 18.39 16.21 -18.77
CA THR A 82 19.27 16.92 -17.82
C THR A 82 18.54 17.48 -16.60
N PHE A 83 17.22 17.36 -16.57
CA PHE A 83 16.39 17.85 -15.47
C PHE A 83 16.21 16.75 -14.44
N THR A 84 16.49 17.05 -13.17
CA THR A 84 16.27 16.15 -12.04
C THR A 84 15.47 16.86 -10.96
N MET A 85 14.49 16.18 -10.38
CA MET A 85 13.72 16.66 -9.25
C MET A 85 13.60 15.58 -8.18
N GLU A 86 13.46 16.01 -6.94
CA GLU A 86 13.32 15.16 -5.75
C GLU A 86 12.01 15.45 -5.03
N THR A 87 11.49 14.45 -4.32
CA THR A 87 10.34 14.65 -3.45
C THR A 87 10.73 15.43 -2.19
N ASN A 88 9.77 16.20 -1.65
CA ASN A 88 9.88 16.76 -0.32
C ASN A 88 10.04 15.65 0.72
N ALA A 89 11.00 15.80 1.60
CA ALA A 89 11.17 14.89 2.73
C ALA A 89 9.95 14.99 3.66
N LYS A 90 9.13 13.97 3.68
CA LYS A 90 7.92 13.88 4.51
C LYS A 90 7.83 12.55 5.21
N VAL A 91 7.27 12.58 6.43
CA VAL A 91 6.92 11.39 7.19
C VAL A 91 5.44 11.11 6.98
N TYR A 92 5.13 9.90 6.51
CA TYR A 92 3.75 9.41 6.38
C TYR A 92 3.49 8.39 7.49
N PRO A 93 2.77 8.77 8.56
CA PRO A 93 2.45 7.85 9.63
C PRO A 93 1.39 6.85 9.17
N SER A 94 1.58 5.60 9.55
CA SER A 94 0.59 4.53 9.42
C SER A 94 0.59 3.66 10.67
N GLY A 95 -0.40 2.80 10.84
CA GLY A 95 -0.45 1.96 12.02
C GLY A 95 -1.69 1.09 12.10
N LEU A 96 -1.73 0.34 13.21
CA LEU A 96 -2.86 -0.49 13.58
C LEU A 96 -3.10 -0.35 15.09
N VAL A 97 -4.36 -0.24 15.48
CA VAL A 97 -4.83 -0.35 16.85
C VAL A 97 -5.92 -1.40 16.91
N GLY A 98 -5.96 -2.19 17.98
CA GLY A 98 -7.01 -3.21 18.14
C GLY A 98 -7.23 -3.64 19.57
N TYR A 99 -8.46 -4.10 19.83
CA TYR A 99 -8.85 -4.75 21.07
C TYR A 99 -9.58 -6.05 20.76
N PHE A 100 -9.16 -7.13 21.41
CA PHE A 100 -9.68 -8.48 21.19
C PHE A 100 -10.00 -9.13 22.52
N GLN A 101 -11.20 -9.68 22.60
CA GLN A 101 -11.80 -10.27 23.80
C GLN A 101 -12.10 -11.74 23.56
N PRO A 102 -11.45 -12.68 24.27
CA PRO A 102 -11.88 -14.06 24.34
C PRO A 102 -13.28 -14.20 24.97
N ILE A 103 -14.11 -15.05 24.38
CA ILE A 103 -15.43 -15.45 24.89
C ILE A 103 -15.41 -16.96 25.08
N GLY A 104 -15.16 -17.39 26.32
CA GLY A 104 -14.85 -18.78 26.62
C GLY A 104 -13.53 -19.21 25.97
N ASP A 105 -13.37 -20.54 25.74
CA ASP A 105 -12.10 -21.12 25.30
C ASP A 105 -11.95 -21.21 23.77
N ARG A 106 -13.00 -20.87 23.02
CA ARG A 106 -13.03 -21.17 21.56
C ARG A 106 -13.30 -19.97 20.68
N VAL A 107 -13.83 -18.87 21.21
CA VAL A 107 -14.24 -17.73 20.41
C VAL A 107 -13.50 -16.48 20.85
N VAL A 108 -13.00 -15.70 19.91
CA VAL A 108 -12.45 -14.36 20.14
C VAL A 108 -13.20 -13.38 19.25
N VAL A 109 -13.65 -12.29 19.83
CA VAL A 109 -14.26 -11.15 19.10
C VAL A 109 -13.43 -9.91 19.36
N GLY A 110 -13.50 -8.96 18.44
CA GLY A 110 -12.79 -7.70 18.65
C GLY A 110 -12.93 -6.76 17.46
N VAL A 111 -12.17 -5.69 17.53
CA VAL A 111 -12.11 -4.70 16.45
C VAL A 111 -10.67 -4.23 16.30
N GLY A 112 -10.22 -4.17 15.04
CA GLY A 112 -9.00 -3.48 14.65
C GLY A 112 -9.31 -2.26 13.80
N ALA A 113 -8.43 -1.27 13.83
CA ALA A 113 -8.44 -0.16 12.88
C ALA A 113 -7.01 0.03 12.36
N TYR A 114 -6.86 0.10 11.03
CA TYR A 114 -5.53 0.17 10.41
C TYR A 114 -5.57 0.89 9.06
N THR A 115 -4.42 1.39 8.63
CA THR A 115 -4.23 1.97 7.30
C THR A 115 -4.09 0.84 6.28
N LEU A 116 -5.13 0.52 5.50
CA LEU A 116 -5.09 -0.60 4.54
C LEU A 116 -4.17 -0.31 3.36
N SER A 117 -4.24 0.92 2.84
CA SER A 117 -3.47 1.35 1.67
C SER A 117 -3.02 2.79 1.83
N GLY A 118 -1.91 3.14 1.21
CA GLY A 118 -1.39 4.48 1.17
C GLY A 118 -0.28 4.60 0.14
N LEU A 119 -0.47 5.53 -0.79
CA LEU A 119 0.54 5.97 -1.74
C LEU A 119 0.44 7.47 -1.84
N GLY A 120 1.59 8.14 -1.88
CA GLY A 120 1.64 9.59 -2.04
C GLY A 120 2.98 10.04 -2.54
N ALA A 121 2.96 11.15 -3.24
CA ALA A 121 4.16 11.88 -3.67
C ALA A 121 3.93 13.37 -3.43
N ASP A 122 5.00 14.07 -3.09
CA ASP A 122 4.99 15.52 -2.92
C ASP A 122 6.30 16.06 -3.48
N TRP A 123 6.25 16.51 -4.72
CA TRP A 123 7.43 16.91 -5.45
C TRP A 123 7.75 18.39 -5.22
N ASN A 124 9.04 18.66 -5.11
CA ASN A 124 9.53 20.02 -5.12
C ASN A 124 9.15 20.68 -6.44
N ASN A 125 8.57 21.84 -6.32
CA ASN A 125 8.10 22.59 -7.44
C ASN A 125 9.25 23.30 -8.15
N THR A 126 9.80 22.68 -9.16
CA THR A 126 11.09 23.09 -9.75
C THR A 126 11.04 23.22 -11.27
N GLY A 127 9.83 23.51 -11.82
CA GLY A 127 9.70 23.78 -13.25
C GLY A 127 9.60 22.53 -14.12
N LEU A 128 9.04 21.43 -13.57
CA LEU A 128 8.73 20.23 -14.36
C LEU A 128 7.91 20.56 -15.61
N GLU A 129 7.06 21.55 -15.52
CA GLU A 129 6.24 22.08 -16.62
C GLU A 129 7.07 22.55 -17.82
N SER A 130 8.28 23.06 -17.58
CA SER A 130 9.19 23.52 -18.64
C SER A 130 9.83 22.38 -19.43
N VAL A 131 9.82 21.17 -18.86
CA VAL A 131 10.48 19.98 -19.41
C VAL A 131 9.44 19.02 -20.00
N LEU A 132 8.23 18.98 -19.48
CA LEU A 132 7.08 18.31 -20.08
C LEU A 132 6.70 19.09 -21.35
N ILE A 133 7.32 18.73 -22.47
CA ILE A 133 7.21 19.42 -23.74
C ILE A 133 5.77 19.29 -24.27
N TYR A 134 4.98 20.33 -24.03
CA TYR A 134 3.81 20.56 -24.85
C TYR A 134 4.24 21.37 -26.09
N PRO A 135 3.82 21.01 -27.29
CA PRO A 135 4.28 21.63 -28.54
C PRO A 135 3.79 23.07 -28.76
N THR A 136 3.11 23.67 -27.80
CA THR A 136 2.66 25.06 -27.88
C THR A 136 3.74 26.01 -27.36
N PRO A 137 4.13 27.03 -28.15
CA PRO A 137 5.13 28.00 -27.70
C PRO A 137 4.69 28.66 -26.38
N ALA A 138 5.58 28.71 -25.41
CA ALA A 138 5.37 29.37 -24.13
C ALA A 138 4.97 30.86 -24.23
N SER A 139 5.16 31.46 -25.41
CA SER A 139 4.83 32.86 -25.71
C SER A 139 3.35 33.19 -25.88
N ALA A 140 2.46 32.16 -26.02
CA ALA A 140 1.03 32.40 -26.21
C ALA A 140 0.25 32.61 -24.92
N PHE A 141 0.84 32.18 -23.76
CA PHE A 141 0.19 32.27 -22.45
C PHE A 141 1.23 32.68 -21.42
N THR A 142 1.09 33.87 -20.86
CA THR A 142 1.87 34.25 -19.68
C THR A 142 1.24 33.57 -18.48
N PRO A 143 1.82 32.48 -17.96
CA PRO A 143 1.32 31.92 -16.72
C PRO A 143 1.62 32.93 -15.60
N PRO A 144 0.78 33.07 -14.60
CA PRO A 144 1.21 33.67 -13.36
C PRO A 144 2.41 32.88 -12.86
N VAL A 145 3.37 33.59 -12.28
CA VAL A 145 4.64 33.05 -11.77
C VAL A 145 4.45 32.16 -10.54
N GLU A 146 3.25 31.68 -10.29
CA GLU A 146 2.98 30.73 -9.21
C GLU A 146 3.48 29.35 -9.61
N ALA A 147 4.36 28.90 -8.76
CA ALA A 147 4.91 27.57 -8.86
C ALA A 147 3.80 26.51 -8.68
N TYR A 148 3.56 25.68 -9.69
CA TYR A 148 2.57 24.60 -9.66
C TYR A 148 2.99 23.49 -8.72
N ARG A 149 2.01 22.87 -8.06
CA ARG A 149 2.24 21.75 -7.14
C ARG A 149 2.05 20.45 -7.88
N TRP A 150 2.94 19.50 -7.57
CA TRP A 150 2.83 18.12 -8.02
C TRP A 150 2.75 17.21 -6.79
N LYS A 151 1.53 16.91 -6.39
CA LYS A 151 1.28 16.17 -5.16
C LYS A 151 0.14 15.19 -5.36
N SER A 152 0.27 14.02 -4.74
CA SER A 152 -0.81 13.04 -4.65
C SER A 152 -0.87 12.42 -3.27
N MET A 153 -2.05 11.96 -2.92
CA MET A 153 -2.28 11.11 -1.75
C MET A 153 -3.52 10.27 -2.00
N ILE A 154 -3.34 8.97 -2.16
CA ILE A 154 -4.42 8.01 -2.27
C ILE A 154 -4.26 6.95 -1.19
N GLY A 155 -5.34 6.61 -0.49
CA GLY A 155 -5.27 5.61 0.56
C GLY A 155 -6.60 5.29 1.18
N SER A 156 -6.56 4.38 2.16
CA SER A 156 -7.73 4.03 2.95
C SER A 156 -7.38 3.60 4.36
N ILE A 157 -8.28 3.90 5.30
CA ILE A 157 -8.27 3.41 6.67
C ILE A 157 -9.40 2.40 6.78
N THR A 158 -9.12 1.25 7.40
CA THR A 158 -10.08 0.17 7.61
C THR A 158 -10.43 0.04 9.08
N ILE A 159 -11.71 -0.03 9.38
CA ILE A 159 -12.23 -0.51 10.67
C ILE A 159 -12.70 -1.94 10.44
N ALA A 160 -12.20 -2.88 11.25
CA ALA A 160 -12.33 -4.32 11.03
C ALA A 160 -12.90 -5.03 12.29
N PRO A 161 -14.23 -4.96 12.55
CA PRO A 161 -14.86 -5.89 13.48
C PRO A 161 -14.58 -7.33 13.04
N SER A 162 -14.21 -8.18 14.01
CA SER A 162 -13.62 -9.48 13.77
C SER A 162 -14.18 -10.54 14.69
N ILE A 163 -14.26 -11.74 14.18
CA ILE A 163 -14.54 -12.96 14.93
C ILE A 163 -13.56 -14.04 14.53
N ALA A 164 -13.04 -14.77 15.52
CA ALA A 164 -12.22 -15.96 15.28
C ALA A 164 -12.68 -17.11 16.16
N VAL A 165 -12.58 -18.32 15.63
CA VAL A 165 -13.09 -19.53 16.27
C VAL A 165 -12.04 -20.64 16.20
N LYS A 166 -11.77 -21.26 17.34
CA LYS A 166 -11.04 -22.53 17.44
C LYS A 166 -12.00 -23.66 17.15
N ILE A 167 -12.02 -24.17 15.91
CA ILE A 167 -12.87 -25.30 15.48
C ILE A 167 -12.40 -26.57 16.18
N THR A 168 -11.10 -26.84 16.13
CA THR A 168 -10.41 -27.85 16.92
C THR A 168 -9.13 -27.23 17.48
N ASP A 169 -8.36 -27.94 18.30
CA ASP A 169 -7.06 -27.43 18.80
C ASP A 169 -6.04 -27.19 17.66
N GLN A 170 -6.24 -27.82 16.53
CA GLN A 170 -5.37 -27.71 15.35
C GLN A 170 -5.93 -26.81 14.24
N ILE A 171 -7.24 -26.55 14.20
CA ILE A 171 -7.89 -25.84 13.11
C ILE A 171 -8.62 -24.60 13.64
N LEU A 172 -8.18 -23.42 13.17
CA LEU A 172 -8.73 -22.13 13.54
C LEU A 172 -9.26 -21.43 12.29
N PHE A 173 -10.38 -20.76 12.43
CA PHE A 173 -10.99 -19.95 11.39
C PHE A 173 -11.25 -18.54 11.92
N GLY A 174 -11.14 -17.54 11.07
CA GLY A 174 -11.44 -16.16 11.41
C GLY A 174 -12.01 -15.38 10.25
N ALA A 175 -12.78 -14.36 10.58
CA ALA A 175 -13.34 -13.43 9.61
C ALA A 175 -13.32 -12.00 10.14
N THR A 176 -13.10 -11.04 9.23
CA THR A 176 -13.27 -9.62 9.50
C THR A 176 -14.24 -9.02 8.51
N PHE A 177 -15.09 -8.10 8.96
CA PHE A 177 -15.85 -7.22 8.09
C PHE A 177 -15.08 -5.91 7.95
N ASN A 178 -14.68 -5.54 6.73
CA ASN A 178 -13.81 -4.40 6.48
C ASN A 178 -14.64 -3.18 6.07
N ILE A 179 -14.68 -2.17 6.91
CA ILE A 179 -15.29 -0.86 6.64
C ILE A 179 -14.16 0.07 6.24
N ASN A 180 -14.05 0.40 4.95
CA ASN A 180 -12.95 1.15 4.39
C ASN A 180 -13.34 2.60 4.16
N TYR A 181 -12.65 3.56 4.79
CA TYR A 181 -12.75 4.97 4.49
C TYR A 181 -11.62 5.35 3.55
N GLY A 182 -11.96 5.58 2.27
CA GLY A 182 -11.02 5.94 1.23
C GLY A 182 -10.90 7.45 1.05
N PHE A 183 -9.72 7.89 0.62
CA PHE A 183 -9.45 9.26 0.22
C PHE A 183 -8.54 9.29 -1.00
N PHE A 184 -8.75 10.29 -1.87
CA PHE A 184 -7.93 10.53 -3.04
C PHE A 184 -7.77 12.01 -3.27
N LYS A 185 -6.52 12.50 -3.18
CA LYS A 185 -6.14 13.88 -3.38
C LYS A 185 -5.08 13.96 -4.45
N ILE A 186 -5.21 14.90 -5.36
CA ILE A 186 -4.19 15.24 -6.35
C ILE A 186 -4.16 16.76 -6.50
N ASP A 187 -2.95 17.31 -6.46
CA ASP A 187 -2.62 18.65 -6.93
C ASP A 187 -1.64 18.47 -8.09
N GLN A 188 -2.00 18.93 -9.28
CA GLN A 188 -1.13 18.83 -10.44
C GLN A 188 -1.35 20.00 -11.39
N TRP A 189 -0.31 20.33 -12.12
CA TRP A 189 -0.46 21.18 -13.28
C TRP A 189 -1.18 20.44 -14.40
N GLY A 190 -1.95 21.16 -15.19
CA GLY A 190 -2.65 20.61 -16.33
C GLY A 190 -2.87 21.65 -17.42
N GLU A 191 -2.79 21.21 -18.66
CA GLU A 191 -3.27 21.94 -19.81
C GLU A 191 -4.66 21.41 -20.17
N TYR A 192 -5.65 22.30 -20.18
CA TYR A 192 -7.02 21.94 -20.54
C TYR A 192 -7.30 22.44 -21.94
N GLN A 193 -7.54 21.53 -22.86
CA GLN A 193 -8.06 21.85 -24.16
C GLN A 193 -9.59 21.92 -24.08
N ILE A 194 -10.11 23.12 -24.15
CA ILE A 194 -11.56 23.35 -24.20
C ILE A 194 -11.93 23.64 -25.63
N ILE A 195 -12.71 22.76 -26.25
CA ILE A 195 -13.21 22.92 -27.61
C ILE A 195 -14.45 23.82 -27.55
N ALA A 196 -14.24 25.11 -27.51
CA ALA A 196 -15.30 26.06 -27.80
C ALA A 196 -15.27 26.34 -29.33
N LYS A 197 -16.19 25.75 -30.08
CA LYS A 197 -16.28 26.06 -31.54
C LYS A 197 -16.54 27.55 -31.77
N PRO A 198 -15.76 28.26 -32.64
CA PRO A 198 -14.79 27.71 -33.61
C PRO A 198 -13.32 27.71 -33.16
N ALA A 199 -13.00 28.08 -31.94
CA ALA A 199 -11.64 28.22 -31.46
C ALA A 199 -11.28 27.12 -30.43
N MET A 200 -10.09 26.57 -30.55
CA MET A 200 -9.48 25.75 -29.49
C MET A 200 -8.81 26.68 -28.49
N LEU A 201 -9.30 26.71 -27.26
CA LEU A 201 -8.70 27.46 -26.18
C LEU A 201 -7.93 26.49 -25.26
N PHE A 202 -6.65 26.78 -25.10
CA PHE A 202 -5.82 26.08 -24.14
C PHE A 202 -5.76 26.91 -22.87
N ASN A 203 -6.02 26.27 -21.74
CA ASN A 203 -5.90 26.89 -20.43
C ASN A 203 -4.91 26.11 -19.59
N ARG A 204 -3.91 26.79 -19.06
CA ARG A 204 -2.91 26.20 -18.16
C ARG A 204 -3.18 26.65 -16.75
N GLY A 205 -3.18 25.70 -15.82
CA GLY A 205 -3.43 26.03 -14.41
C GLY A 205 -3.22 24.85 -13.48
N GLN A 206 -3.47 25.09 -12.22
CA GLN A 206 -3.46 24.04 -11.19
C GLN A 206 -4.82 23.34 -11.19
N ARG A 207 -4.80 22.01 -11.18
CA ARG A 207 -5.96 21.20 -10.85
C ARG A 207 -5.75 20.60 -9.46
N ALA A 208 -6.65 20.87 -8.54
CA ALA A 208 -6.67 20.30 -7.21
C ALA A 208 -7.92 19.40 -7.06
N MET A 209 -7.77 18.24 -6.45
CA MET A 209 -8.84 17.30 -6.21
C MET A 209 -8.80 16.80 -4.77
N ASP A 210 -9.94 16.76 -4.08
CA ASP A 210 -10.11 16.15 -2.75
C ASP A 210 -11.41 15.33 -2.72
N LEU A 211 -11.27 14.01 -2.86
CA LEU A 211 -12.38 13.06 -2.86
C LEU A 211 -12.28 12.08 -1.70
N LYS A 212 -13.41 11.78 -1.05
CA LYS A 212 -13.49 10.88 0.11
C LYS A 212 -14.74 10.01 0.02
N GLY A 213 -14.71 8.85 0.66
CA GLY A 213 -15.91 8.00 0.70
C GLY A 213 -15.67 6.63 1.31
N TRP A 214 -16.68 5.80 1.23
CA TRP A 214 -16.72 4.51 1.92
C TRP A 214 -16.74 3.35 0.94
N GLY A 215 -16.15 2.25 1.38
CA GLY A 215 -16.19 0.95 0.74
C GLY A 215 -16.30 -0.16 1.78
N TYR A 216 -16.75 -1.33 1.36
CA TYR A 216 -16.95 -2.47 2.25
C TYR A 216 -16.32 -3.73 1.66
N GLY A 217 -15.82 -4.59 2.53
CA GLY A 217 -15.20 -5.85 2.14
C GLY A 217 -15.19 -6.83 3.31
N ALA A 218 -14.52 -7.95 3.11
CA ALA A 218 -14.30 -8.94 4.16
C ALA A 218 -12.93 -9.62 3.97
N THR A 219 -12.39 -10.14 5.06
CA THR A 219 -11.20 -11.00 5.05
C THR A 219 -11.52 -12.28 5.80
N PHE A 220 -11.14 -13.40 5.22
CA PHE A 220 -11.28 -14.73 5.81
C PHE A 220 -9.90 -15.33 6.04
N GLY A 221 -9.73 -16.01 7.14
CA GLY A 221 -8.51 -16.69 7.51
C GLY A 221 -8.73 -18.12 7.93
N LEU A 222 -7.77 -18.96 7.60
CA LEU A 222 -7.65 -20.32 8.08
C LEU A 222 -6.23 -20.50 8.62
N LEU A 223 -6.10 -21.10 9.80
CA LEU A 223 -4.81 -21.47 10.38
C LEU A 223 -4.90 -22.94 10.82
N VAL A 224 -3.95 -23.75 10.38
CA VAL A 224 -3.86 -25.17 10.68
C VAL A 224 -2.53 -25.46 11.34
N LYS A 225 -2.55 -26.06 12.52
CA LYS A 225 -1.37 -26.46 13.30
C LYS A 225 -1.28 -27.98 13.38
N PRO A 226 -0.73 -28.67 12.34
CA PRO A 226 -0.67 -30.13 12.33
C PRO A 226 0.16 -30.70 13.47
N THR A 227 1.14 -29.93 13.92
CA THR A 227 2.04 -30.22 15.04
C THR A 227 2.34 -28.93 15.81
N ASP A 228 2.96 -29.04 16.97
CA ASP A 228 3.33 -27.87 17.78
C ASP A 228 4.42 -27.01 17.14
N TRP A 229 5.17 -27.52 16.17
CA TRP A 229 6.29 -26.85 15.51
C TRP A 229 6.03 -26.47 14.05
N ILE A 230 4.83 -26.74 13.50
CA ILE A 230 4.41 -26.33 12.15
C ILE A 230 3.05 -25.66 12.23
N SER A 231 2.94 -24.51 11.60
CA SER A 231 1.68 -23.80 11.36
C SER A 231 1.54 -23.42 9.90
N LEU A 232 0.37 -23.64 9.33
CA LEU A 232 0.01 -23.33 7.93
C LEU A 232 -1.14 -22.34 7.93
N GLY A 233 -0.97 -21.22 7.23
CA GLY A 233 -1.99 -20.18 7.13
C GLY A 233 -2.47 -19.96 5.71
N LEU A 234 -3.76 -19.62 5.58
CA LEU A 234 -4.36 -19.14 4.36
C LEU A 234 -5.23 -17.93 4.67
N THR A 235 -5.09 -16.88 3.89
CA THR A 235 -5.90 -15.66 4.03
C THR A 235 -6.44 -15.23 2.68
N TYR A 236 -7.72 -14.88 2.65
CA TYR A 236 -8.41 -14.37 1.47
C TYR A 236 -9.14 -13.07 1.82
N ARG A 237 -8.68 -11.95 1.24
CA ARG A 237 -9.34 -10.65 1.34
C ARG A 237 -10.10 -10.38 0.06
N LEU A 238 -11.39 -10.15 0.19
CA LEU A 238 -12.27 -9.80 -0.92
C LEU A 238 -11.91 -8.43 -1.50
N GLN A 239 -12.11 -8.28 -2.79
CA GLN A 239 -12.11 -6.95 -3.41
C GLN A 239 -13.13 -6.06 -2.72
N SER A 240 -12.74 -4.81 -2.44
CA SER A 240 -13.66 -3.76 -2.03
C SER A 240 -13.60 -2.58 -2.99
N THR A 241 -14.69 -1.83 -3.09
CA THR A 241 -14.75 -0.62 -3.93
C THR A 241 -15.21 0.53 -3.07
N ALA A 242 -14.34 1.52 -2.88
CA ALA A 242 -14.70 2.77 -2.23
C ALA A 242 -15.25 3.76 -3.28
N LYS A 243 -16.49 4.23 -3.07
CA LYS A 243 -17.11 5.27 -3.88
C LYS A 243 -16.76 6.62 -3.25
N LEU A 244 -15.92 7.39 -3.93
CA LEU A 244 -15.43 8.67 -3.43
C LEU A 244 -16.18 9.82 -4.10
N LYS A 245 -16.46 10.87 -3.32
CA LYS A 245 -17.11 12.11 -3.75
C LYS A 245 -16.36 13.30 -3.17
N GLY A 246 -16.43 14.43 -3.83
CA GLY A 246 -15.83 15.68 -3.38
C GLY A 246 -15.73 16.68 -4.52
N THR A 247 -14.68 17.49 -4.51
CA THR A 247 -14.54 18.62 -5.42
C THR A 247 -13.25 18.52 -6.22
N VAL A 248 -13.32 18.93 -7.48
CA VAL A 248 -12.17 19.26 -8.33
C VAL A 248 -12.19 20.77 -8.56
N SER A 249 -11.07 21.43 -8.24
CA SER A 249 -10.89 22.86 -8.42
C SER A 249 -9.87 23.13 -9.53
N PHE A 250 -10.11 24.15 -10.32
CA PHE A 250 -9.27 24.57 -11.43
C PHE A 250 -8.87 26.03 -11.24
N SER A 251 -7.57 26.33 -11.31
CA SER A 251 -7.08 27.71 -11.31
C SER A 251 -6.84 28.20 -12.72
N ASN A 252 -6.81 29.52 -12.88
CA ASN A 252 -6.51 30.21 -14.14
C ASN A 252 -7.43 29.86 -15.32
N LEU A 253 -8.69 29.53 -15.04
CA LEU A 253 -9.67 29.35 -16.11
C LEU A 253 -9.90 30.67 -16.84
N ASN A 254 -9.91 30.63 -18.18
CA ASN A 254 -10.24 31.77 -18.98
C ASN A 254 -11.72 32.14 -18.76
N SER A 255 -11.97 33.35 -18.26
CA SER A 255 -13.31 33.86 -17.94
C SER A 255 -14.27 33.88 -19.14
N VAL A 256 -13.74 33.94 -20.37
CA VAL A 256 -14.53 33.87 -21.61
C VAL A 256 -15.27 32.52 -21.74
N LEU A 257 -14.79 31.48 -21.08
CA LEU A 257 -15.41 30.17 -21.11
C LEU A 257 -16.68 30.08 -20.29
N GLY A 258 -16.89 30.98 -19.34
CA GLY A 258 -18.05 30.96 -18.43
C GLY A 258 -18.14 29.68 -17.56
N LEU A 259 -17.03 28.96 -17.39
CA LEU A 259 -16.98 27.72 -16.59
C LEU A 259 -16.72 28.07 -15.11
N PRO A 260 -17.34 27.36 -14.16
CA PRO A 260 -17.04 27.53 -12.76
C PRO A 260 -15.63 26.99 -12.45
N ASN A 261 -14.96 27.63 -11.48
CA ASN A 261 -13.64 27.19 -11.04
C ASN A 261 -13.66 25.85 -10.31
N ASP A 262 -14.82 25.39 -9.87
CA ASP A 262 -14.99 24.15 -9.13
C ASP A 262 -16.06 23.28 -9.80
N SER A 263 -15.92 21.97 -9.64
CA SER A 263 -16.96 21.00 -9.99
C SER A 263 -17.03 19.94 -8.89
N ASP A 264 -18.24 19.55 -8.51
CA ASP A 264 -18.41 18.29 -7.81
C ASP A 264 -17.91 17.14 -8.68
N ALA A 265 -17.28 16.16 -8.04
CA ALA A 265 -16.72 15.03 -8.74
C ALA A 265 -16.88 13.72 -7.97
N THR A 266 -16.86 12.62 -8.73
CA THR A 266 -16.91 11.27 -8.18
C THR A 266 -15.86 10.39 -8.82
N THR A 267 -15.40 9.38 -8.05
CA THR A 267 -14.58 8.28 -8.56
C THR A 267 -14.83 7.01 -7.76
N SER A 268 -14.34 5.90 -8.27
CA SER A 268 -14.37 4.61 -7.56
C SER A 268 -12.96 4.03 -7.50
N VAL A 269 -12.47 3.84 -6.27
CA VAL A 269 -11.17 3.20 -6.03
C VAL A 269 -11.37 1.77 -5.58
N LYS A 270 -10.80 0.83 -6.34
CA LYS A 270 -10.87 -0.60 -6.05
C LYS A 270 -9.64 -1.03 -5.24
N SER A 271 -9.85 -1.53 -4.03
CA SER A 271 -8.85 -2.31 -3.31
C SER A 271 -8.92 -3.75 -3.81
N PRO A 272 -7.85 -4.30 -4.38
CA PRO A 272 -7.91 -5.59 -5.08
C PRO A 272 -8.09 -6.77 -4.12
N THR A 273 -8.52 -7.91 -4.67
CA THR A 273 -8.45 -9.20 -3.99
C THR A 273 -7.02 -9.52 -3.62
N TRP A 274 -6.81 -9.99 -2.41
CA TRP A 274 -5.54 -10.45 -1.89
C TRP A 274 -5.67 -11.88 -1.37
N LEU A 275 -4.83 -12.78 -1.86
CA LEU A 275 -4.75 -14.18 -1.45
C LEU A 275 -3.33 -14.46 -0.96
N ALA A 276 -3.19 -14.98 0.24
CA ALA A 276 -1.90 -15.28 0.82
C ALA A 276 -1.90 -16.64 1.49
N GLY A 277 -0.82 -17.38 1.27
CA GLY A 277 -0.52 -18.64 1.96
C GLY A 277 0.82 -18.53 2.66
N GLY A 278 0.91 -19.07 3.88
CA GLY A 278 2.12 -19.00 4.68
C GLY A 278 2.38 -20.26 5.49
N ILE A 279 3.65 -20.46 5.81
CA ILE A 279 4.13 -21.51 6.71
C ILE A 279 5.02 -20.89 7.79
N ALA A 280 4.82 -21.32 9.03
CA ALA A 280 5.73 -21.05 10.13
C ALA A 280 6.26 -22.39 10.68
N VAL A 281 7.56 -22.46 10.90
CA VAL A 281 8.22 -23.66 11.45
C VAL A 281 9.15 -23.28 12.60
N GLU A 282 9.22 -24.14 13.62
CA GLU A 282 10.18 -24.06 14.72
C GLU A 282 11.18 -25.22 14.58
N PRO A 283 12.23 -25.08 13.73
CA PRO A 283 13.19 -26.18 13.45
C PRO A 283 14.05 -26.56 14.64
N MET A 284 14.17 -25.65 15.59
CA MET A 284 14.86 -25.87 16.88
C MET A 284 14.23 -24.95 17.94
N LYS A 285 14.47 -25.25 19.19
CA LYS A 285 13.98 -24.46 20.32
C LYS A 285 14.34 -22.99 20.15
N ASN A 286 13.37 -22.11 20.35
CA ASN A 286 13.48 -20.64 20.28
C ASN A 286 13.72 -20.05 18.86
N LEU A 287 13.85 -20.83 17.80
CA LEU A 287 13.98 -20.32 16.43
C LEU A 287 12.70 -20.56 15.66
N THR A 288 12.05 -19.50 15.22
CA THR A 288 10.94 -19.53 14.28
C THR A 288 11.39 -19.03 12.91
N VAL A 289 11.04 -19.78 11.87
CA VAL A 289 11.26 -19.40 10.46
C VAL A 289 9.92 -19.38 9.76
N THR A 290 9.65 -18.30 9.01
CA THR A 290 8.39 -18.14 8.31
C THR A 290 8.62 -17.87 6.82
N PHE A 291 7.67 -18.33 5.99
CA PHE A 291 7.67 -18.11 4.56
C PHE A 291 6.24 -17.89 4.07
N ASP A 292 5.99 -16.80 3.33
CA ASP A 292 4.69 -16.48 2.76
C ASP A 292 4.79 -16.22 1.25
N LEU A 293 3.74 -16.61 0.55
CA LEU A 293 3.42 -16.19 -0.81
C LEU A 293 2.13 -15.36 -0.79
N GLN A 294 2.16 -14.16 -1.36
CA GLN A 294 1.03 -13.23 -1.34
C GLN A 294 0.70 -12.73 -2.74
N TRP A 295 -0.44 -13.14 -3.27
CA TRP A 295 -0.92 -12.73 -4.58
C TRP A 295 -1.96 -11.63 -4.48
N THR A 296 -1.83 -10.59 -5.34
CA THR A 296 -2.74 -9.45 -5.42
C THR A 296 -3.27 -9.28 -6.85
N ASN A 297 -4.61 -9.18 -6.98
CA ASN A 297 -5.30 -9.02 -8.27
C ASN A 297 -5.35 -7.55 -8.71
N TRP A 298 -4.20 -6.96 -9.01
CA TRP A 298 -4.09 -5.56 -9.41
C TRP A 298 -4.75 -5.23 -10.76
N LYS A 299 -5.00 -6.19 -11.62
CA LYS A 299 -5.77 -6.01 -12.87
C LYS A 299 -7.16 -5.40 -12.67
N LYS A 300 -7.69 -5.44 -11.43
CA LYS A 300 -8.98 -4.82 -11.10
C LYS A 300 -8.90 -3.31 -10.92
N LEU A 301 -7.69 -2.77 -10.78
CA LEU A 301 -7.40 -1.34 -10.74
C LEU A 301 -6.70 -0.95 -12.06
N ASP A 302 -7.44 -1.02 -13.15
CA ASP A 302 -6.96 -0.75 -14.51
C ASP A 302 -6.95 0.75 -14.85
N SER A 303 -7.89 1.51 -14.28
CA SER A 303 -7.99 2.95 -14.43
C SER A 303 -8.61 3.63 -13.20
N LEU A 304 -8.35 4.92 -13.06
CA LEU A 304 -9.02 5.82 -12.10
C LEU A 304 -9.76 6.89 -12.91
N THR A 305 -11.05 6.69 -13.12
CA THR A 305 -11.90 7.63 -13.83
C THR A 305 -12.56 8.59 -12.85
N ILE A 306 -12.38 9.89 -13.08
CA ILE A 306 -12.95 10.99 -12.30
C ILE A 306 -14.02 11.61 -13.15
N SER A 307 -15.28 11.54 -12.70
CA SER A 307 -16.43 12.13 -13.39
C SER A 307 -16.77 13.48 -12.76
N LEU A 308 -16.80 14.54 -13.57
CA LEU A 308 -17.25 15.88 -13.17
C LEU A 308 -18.77 15.93 -13.25
N LEU A 309 -19.40 16.48 -12.22
CA LEU A 309 -20.86 16.48 -12.08
C LEU A 309 -21.50 17.83 -12.42
N ASP A 310 -20.72 18.91 -12.50
CA ASP A 310 -21.24 20.24 -12.81
C ASP A 310 -21.78 20.30 -14.25
N PRO A 311 -23.03 20.80 -14.45
CA PRO A 311 -23.66 20.86 -15.78
C PRO A 311 -22.91 21.74 -16.78
N ALA A 312 -22.25 22.83 -16.34
CA ALA A 312 -21.51 23.72 -17.25
C ALA A 312 -20.28 23.02 -17.83
N TRP A 313 -19.54 22.26 -17.01
CA TRP A 313 -18.43 21.41 -17.47
C TRP A 313 -18.90 20.33 -18.43
N ASN A 314 -20.03 19.69 -18.12
CA ASN A 314 -20.63 18.68 -18.99
C ASN A 314 -21.08 19.27 -20.34
N ALA A 315 -21.68 20.47 -20.33
CA ALA A 315 -22.07 21.17 -21.56
C ALA A 315 -20.86 21.58 -22.40
N ALA A 316 -19.73 21.84 -21.77
CA ALA A 316 -18.46 22.12 -22.45
C ALA A 316 -17.76 20.85 -23.00
N GLY A 317 -18.34 19.68 -22.80
CA GLY A 317 -17.79 18.38 -23.25
C GLY A 317 -16.71 17.80 -22.36
N VAL A 318 -16.50 18.34 -21.15
CA VAL A 318 -15.55 17.84 -20.17
C VAL A 318 -16.31 17.10 -19.08
N THR A 319 -16.61 15.83 -19.32
CA THR A 319 -17.40 15.00 -18.39
C THR A 319 -16.55 14.13 -17.50
N GLU A 320 -15.43 13.62 -18.03
CA GLU A 320 -14.58 12.65 -17.35
C GLU A 320 -13.10 12.91 -17.62
N SER A 321 -12.27 12.53 -16.64
CA SER A 321 -10.81 12.43 -16.78
C SER A 321 -10.38 11.07 -16.29
N SER A 322 -9.74 10.28 -17.13
CA SER A 322 -9.23 8.96 -16.75
C SER A 322 -7.71 8.97 -16.62
N LEU A 323 -7.24 8.32 -15.57
CA LEU A 323 -5.83 7.97 -15.40
C LEU A 323 -5.71 6.47 -15.61
N ASP A 324 -5.16 6.07 -16.75
CA ASP A 324 -4.96 4.67 -17.08
C ASP A 324 -3.78 4.13 -16.27
N LEU A 325 -4.01 3.03 -15.56
CA LEU A 325 -3.00 2.37 -14.74
C LEU A 325 -2.50 1.09 -15.41
N ASN A 326 -3.39 0.35 -16.06
CA ASN A 326 -3.10 -0.91 -16.76
C ASN A 326 -2.30 -1.90 -15.89
N TRP A 327 -2.57 -1.89 -14.57
CA TRP A 327 -1.80 -2.65 -13.61
C TRP A 327 -1.98 -4.15 -13.80
N VAL A 328 -0.93 -4.90 -13.47
CA VAL A 328 -0.91 -6.36 -13.64
C VAL A 328 -0.78 -7.06 -12.30
N ASN A 329 -1.36 -8.27 -12.22
CA ASN A 329 -1.31 -9.08 -10.99
C ASN A 329 0.12 -9.36 -10.55
N ARG A 330 0.33 -9.44 -9.22
CA ARG A 330 1.66 -9.65 -8.64
C ARG A 330 1.65 -10.69 -7.54
N LEU A 331 2.80 -11.34 -7.39
CA LEU A 331 3.10 -12.30 -6.33
C LEU A 331 4.29 -11.79 -5.53
N GLN A 332 4.11 -11.57 -4.24
CA GLN A 332 5.17 -11.26 -3.28
C GLN A 332 5.70 -12.54 -2.66
N ILE A 333 6.99 -12.54 -2.36
CA ILE A 333 7.67 -13.60 -1.61
C ILE A 333 8.23 -12.98 -0.34
N ARG A 334 7.96 -13.59 0.80
CA ARG A 334 8.35 -13.08 2.11
C ARG A 334 9.03 -14.16 2.93
N LEU A 335 10.05 -13.77 3.70
CA LEU A 335 10.83 -14.65 4.57
C LEU A 335 11.09 -13.95 5.90
N GLY A 336 10.90 -14.66 7.00
CA GLY A 336 11.09 -14.13 8.35
C GLY A 336 11.81 -15.08 9.27
N PHE A 337 12.55 -14.48 10.22
CA PHE A 337 13.28 -15.21 11.27
C PHE A 337 13.02 -14.53 12.62
N GLU A 338 12.76 -15.31 13.64
CA GLU A 338 12.70 -14.89 15.04
C GLU A 338 13.53 -15.83 15.91
N TYR A 339 14.42 -15.24 16.72
CA TYR A 339 15.15 -15.99 17.73
C TYR A 339 14.87 -15.42 19.12
N LYS A 340 14.31 -16.24 20.02
CA LYS A 340 13.92 -15.88 21.39
C LYS A 340 15.07 -16.15 22.36
N MET A 341 15.35 -15.16 23.23
CA MET A 341 16.39 -15.20 24.27
C MET A 341 15.81 -14.74 25.60
N GLY A 342 15.14 -15.65 26.33
CA GLY A 342 14.41 -15.30 27.55
C GLY A 342 13.26 -14.33 27.25
N ASP A 343 13.27 -13.16 27.89
CA ASP A 343 12.26 -12.11 27.70
C ASP A 343 12.47 -11.31 26.38
N PHE A 344 13.59 -11.50 25.67
CA PHE A 344 13.94 -10.77 24.45
C PHE A 344 13.81 -11.64 23.20
N ALA A 345 13.65 -11.00 22.06
CA ALA A 345 13.67 -11.64 20.74
C ALA A 345 14.42 -10.77 19.72
N LEU A 346 15.23 -11.43 18.90
CA LEU A 346 15.84 -10.84 17.71
C LEU A 346 15.07 -11.28 16.48
N ARG A 347 14.84 -10.37 15.54
CA ARG A 347 14.12 -10.67 14.31
C ARG A 347 14.80 -10.08 13.10
N ALA A 348 14.70 -10.80 11.99
CA ALA A 348 15.14 -10.36 10.68
C ALA A 348 14.13 -10.83 9.63
N GLY A 349 13.95 -10.03 8.60
CA GLY A 349 13.01 -10.34 7.53
C GLY A 349 13.47 -9.81 6.20
N TYR A 350 12.99 -10.46 5.15
CA TYR A 350 13.17 -10.05 3.78
C TYR A 350 11.87 -10.27 3.00
N TYR A 351 11.56 -9.35 2.11
CA TYR A 351 10.57 -9.62 1.08
C TYR A 351 10.93 -8.93 -0.22
N ASN A 352 10.44 -9.55 -1.28
CA ASN A 352 10.40 -8.96 -2.60
C ASN A 352 8.95 -8.55 -2.91
N ASP A 353 8.80 -7.30 -3.30
CA ASP A 353 7.50 -6.65 -3.54
C ASP A 353 7.42 -6.11 -4.97
N PRO A 354 6.73 -6.82 -5.84
CA PRO A 354 6.66 -6.59 -7.28
C PRO A 354 5.74 -5.43 -7.77
N ALA A 355 6.23 -4.40 -8.65
CA ALA A 355 5.43 -3.30 -9.22
C ALA A 355 4.28 -3.77 -10.10
N PRO A 356 3.03 -3.40 -9.82
CA PRO A 356 1.96 -3.69 -10.76
C PRO A 356 1.96 -2.78 -12.00
N ALA A 357 2.47 -1.56 -11.92
CA ALA A 357 2.44 -0.62 -13.03
C ALA A 357 3.44 -0.99 -14.14
N PRO A 358 3.00 -1.14 -15.40
CA PRO A 358 3.91 -1.23 -16.55
C PRO A 358 4.64 0.11 -16.78
N ASP A 359 5.72 0.08 -17.55
CA ASP A 359 6.49 1.30 -17.87
C ASP A 359 5.65 2.34 -18.61
N THR A 360 4.71 1.89 -19.44
CA THR A 360 3.82 2.77 -20.22
C THR A 360 2.92 3.67 -19.39
N THR A 361 2.56 3.27 -18.16
CA THR A 361 1.67 4.04 -17.27
C THR A 361 2.34 4.53 -16.00
N MET A 362 3.67 4.37 -15.92
CA MET A 362 4.46 4.93 -14.81
C MET A 362 4.37 6.45 -14.81
N ASN A 363 4.13 7.04 -13.64
CA ASN A 363 4.08 8.49 -13.46
C ASN A 363 4.55 8.90 -12.06
N ILE A 364 4.87 10.18 -11.90
CA ILE A 364 5.39 10.72 -10.64
C ILE A 364 4.35 10.87 -9.52
N LEU A 365 3.06 10.91 -9.87
CA LEU A 365 1.98 11.10 -8.88
C LEU A 365 1.52 9.79 -8.25
N ILE A 366 1.58 8.68 -9.01
CA ILE A 366 1.28 7.34 -8.52
C ILE A 366 2.47 6.43 -8.86
N PRO A 367 3.65 6.71 -8.26
CA PRO A 367 4.86 5.97 -8.59
C PRO A 367 4.77 4.53 -8.09
N SER A 368 5.21 3.60 -8.92
CA SER A 368 5.18 2.17 -8.61
C SER A 368 6.55 1.56 -8.86
N PHE A 369 7.18 1.09 -7.79
CA PHE A 369 8.52 0.51 -7.80
C PHE A 369 8.51 -0.94 -7.37
N THR A 370 9.48 -1.68 -7.83
CA THR A 370 9.87 -2.95 -7.24
C THR A 370 10.69 -2.70 -6.00
N PHE A 371 10.28 -3.25 -4.89
CA PHE A 371 11.07 -3.18 -3.68
C PHE A 371 11.71 -4.53 -3.35
N ASN A 372 12.99 -4.47 -2.99
CA ASN A 372 13.63 -5.46 -2.17
C ASN A 372 13.77 -4.85 -0.78
N SER A 373 13.15 -5.46 0.20
CA SER A 373 13.07 -4.92 1.55
C SER A 373 13.72 -5.82 2.54
N VAL A 374 14.45 -5.24 3.47
CA VAL A 374 15.03 -5.90 4.63
C VAL A 374 14.48 -5.25 5.89
N ALA A 375 14.22 -6.07 6.90
CA ALA A 375 13.74 -5.59 8.19
C ALA A 375 14.53 -6.22 9.32
N LEU A 376 14.75 -5.43 10.38
CA LEU A 376 15.38 -5.87 11.63
C LEU A 376 14.55 -5.37 12.80
N GLY A 377 14.46 -6.16 13.85
CA GLY A 377 13.71 -5.75 15.04
C GLY A 377 14.13 -6.47 16.31
N LEU A 378 13.80 -5.81 17.41
CA LEU A 378 13.95 -6.27 18.77
C LEU A 378 12.58 -6.38 19.42
N GLY A 379 12.35 -7.46 20.14
CA GLY A 379 11.15 -7.68 20.95
C GLY A 379 11.49 -7.86 22.42
N TYR A 380 10.57 -7.41 23.27
CA TYR A 380 10.58 -7.67 24.70
C TYR A 380 9.19 -8.13 25.13
N ALA A 381 9.10 -9.25 25.88
CA ALA A 381 7.84 -9.80 26.34
C ALA A 381 7.95 -10.24 27.79
N LYS A 382 7.10 -9.67 28.67
CA LYS A 382 7.05 -10.03 30.08
C LYS A 382 5.72 -9.69 30.73
N GLY A 383 5.13 -10.63 31.46
CA GLY A 383 3.94 -10.37 32.29
C GLY A 383 2.72 -9.87 31.52
N GLY A 384 2.54 -10.30 30.28
CA GLY A 384 1.46 -9.85 29.38
C GLY A 384 1.81 -8.61 28.56
N LEU A 385 2.90 -7.90 28.87
CA LEU A 385 3.41 -6.78 28.07
C LEU A 385 4.29 -7.30 26.94
N HIS A 386 4.05 -6.78 25.71
CA HIS A 386 4.90 -6.99 24.55
C HIS A 386 5.28 -5.63 23.95
N LEU A 387 6.56 -5.46 23.71
CA LEU A 387 7.14 -4.26 23.08
C LEU A 387 8.01 -4.71 21.92
N ASP A 388 7.85 -4.09 20.77
CA ASP A 388 8.69 -4.34 19.60
C ASP A 388 9.14 -3.00 19.01
N LEU A 389 10.40 -2.94 18.61
CA LEU A 389 11.02 -1.80 17.92
C LEU A 389 11.84 -2.32 16.74
N GLY A 390 11.88 -1.56 15.67
CA GLY A 390 12.70 -1.96 14.53
C GLY A 390 12.69 -0.96 13.40
N VAL A 391 13.35 -1.34 12.33
CA VAL A 391 13.41 -0.61 11.08
C VAL A 391 13.27 -1.56 9.91
N GLU A 392 12.48 -1.15 8.93
CA GLU A 392 12.39 -1.72 7.61
C GLU A 392 13.03 -0.75 6.62
N TYR A 393 13.77 -1.26 5.65
CA TYR A 393 14.37 -0.45 4.60
C TYR A 393 13.98 -1.02 3.24
N LEU A 394 13.24 -0.22 2.48
CA LEU A 394 12.78 -0.56 1.15
C LEU A 394 13.71 0.07 0.12
N VAL A 395 14.31 -0.76 -0.72
CA VAL A 395 15.14 -0.35 -1.85
C VAL A 395 14.33 -0.54 -3.13
N GLY A 396 13.89 0.56 -3.72
CA GLY A 396 13.22 0.56 -5.02
C GLY A 396 14.21 0.26 -6.14
N GLN A 397 13.88 -0.67 -7.01
CA GLN A 397 14.68 -0.88 -8.23
C GLN A 397 14.55 0.35 -9.12
N LYS A 398 15.70 0.85 -9.58
CA LYS A 398 15.76 1.93 -10.56
C LYS A 398 14.98 1.54 -11.82
N ARG A 399 14.06 2.41 -12.27
CA ARG A 399 13.33 2.25 -13.52
C ARG A 399 13.88 3.25 -14.54
N THR A 400 14.22 2.79 -15.73
CA THR A 400 14.66 3.64 -16.85
C THR A 400 13.68 3.41 -18.00
N ILE A 401 12.84 4.41 -18.24
CA ILE A 401 11.77 4.36 -19.26
C ILE A 401 12.22 5.23 -20.42
N THR A 402 12.58 4.59 -21.51
CA THR A 402 13.05 5.23 -22.76
C THR A 402 11.98 5.31 -23.83
N ASP A 403 10.85 4.61 -23.63
CA ASP A 403 9.71 4.63 -24.55
C ASP A 403 9.07 6.03 -24.52
N THR A 404 9.08 6.71 -25.65
CA THR A 404 8.51 8.06 -25.81
C THR A 404 6.98 8.07 -25.83
N GLU A 405 6.35 6.91 -26.03
CA GLU A 405 4.90 6.73 -25.94
C GLU A 405 4.43 6.47 -24.49
N ALA A 406 5.37 6.27 -23.58
CA ALA A 406 5.03 6.13 -22.16
C ALA A 406 4.49 7.45 -21.59
N MET A 407 3.61 7.35 -20.59
CA MET A 407 2.96 8.51 -19.96
C MET A 407 3.99 9.52 -19.44
N MET A 408 5.07 9.04 -18.82
CA MET A 408 6.18 9.87 -18.34
C MET A 408 7.50 9.11 -18.51
N PRO A 409 8.18 9.24 -19.66
CA PRO A 409 9.53 8.69 -19.84
C PRO A 409 10.53 9.34 -18.89
N GLY A 410 11.60 8.62 -18.55
CA GLY A 410 12.64 9.14 -17.65
C GLY A 410 13.21 8.09 -16.73
N ILE A 411 13.99 8.53 -15.77
CA ILE A 411 14.65 7.68 -14.78
C ILE A 411 14.01 7.94 -13.42
N TYR A 412 13.64 6.87 -12.73
CA TYR A 412 13.00 6.89 -11.42
C TYR A 412 13.82 6.10 -10.41
N THR A 413 14.04 6.67 -9.23
CA THR A 413 14.61 5.98 -8.07
C THR A 413 13.78 6.22 -6.83
N MET A 414 13.79 5.28 -5.89
CA MET A 414 13.09 5.39 -4.61
C MET A 414 13.79 4.60 -3.51
N HIS A 415 13.88 5.22 -2.34
CA HIS A 415 14.32 4.59 -1.11
C HIS A 415 13.35 4.97 0.02
N MET A 416 13.08 4.05 0.94
CA MET A 416 12.13 4.33 2.02
C MET A 416 12.53 3.61 3.31
N PRO A 417 13.20 4.29 4.25
CA PRO A 417 13.29 3.79 5.61
C PRO A 417 11.94 3.90 6.32
N VAL A 418 11.60 2.89 7.11
CA VAL A 418 10.36 2.79 7.87
C VAL A 418 10.69 2.34 9.29
N PRO A 419 11.05 3.26 10.20
CA PRO A 419 11.08 2.92 11.62
C PRO A 419 9.67 2.56 12.11
N PHE A 420 9.59 1.57 12.99
CA PHE A 420 8.33 1.09 13.53
C PHE A 420 8.42 0.70 15.01
N PHE A 421 7.27 0.70 15.68
CA PHE A 421 7.11 0.17 17.02
C PHE A 421 5.79 -0.59 17.17
N SER A 422 5.72 -1.47 18.16
CA SER A 422 4.47 -2.06 18.66
C SER A 422 4.47 -2.11 20.18
N LEU A 423 3.27 -1.95 20.73
CA LEU A 423 2.94 -2.15 22.11
C LEU A 423 1.68 -3.00 22.18
N SER A 424 1.70 -4.09 22.94
CA SER A 424 0.47 -4.79 23.32
C SER A 424 0.50 -5.24 24.75
N TYR A 425 -0.71 -5.39 25.32
CA TYR A 425 -0.91 -5.85 26.68
C TYR A 425 -2.07 -6.84 26.77
N ALA A 426 -1.79 -8.00 27.36
CA ALA A 426 -2.77 -9.04 27.66
C ALA A 426 -3.10 -8.98 29.17
N PHE A 427 -4.35 -8.62 29.50
CA PHE A 427 -4.82 -8.35 30.87
C PHE A 427 -4.94 -9.60 31.76
#